data_85d613967b7718f07b7c86e9ae132a04
#
_entry.id   85d613967b7718f07b7c86e9ae132a04
#
_cell.length_a   1.000
_cell.length_b   1.000
_cell.length_c   1.000
_cell.angle_alpha   90.00
_cell.angle_beta   90.00
_cell.angle_gamma   90.00
#
_symmetry.space_group_name_H-M   'P 1'
#
loop_
_entity.id
_entity.type
_entity.pdbx_description
1 polymer ?
#
loop_
_entity_poly.entity_id
_entity_poly.type
_entity_poly.pdbx_seq_one_letter_code
_entity_poly.pdbx_strand_id
1 'polypeptide(L)'
;MGQICFFISILIKMRDDFMSIYSRLKKSRRLILFLCDFILWNISFYFAFAINKASFLLYDYERLFVSTLIVFNICFTVTFLLFRMYDKIWRYADIEDFFYAGLASLCANLLFFIVTTFISAVSPEHELMNLGIRIYVLDTLITTFLMFVFRFIYRVNFIIEHKGVSGNLKRRALIVGAGEASVLVLRELSKYADNEFIPICMVDDDREKIGRRISGVRVAGSTYEIPDICKNYEIEVIIFTICQASLDEKRRILDICAKTDLEVKIVPNIYDVLTNNKPVTESIRRVEVEDLLGRDPIIFETNKYGGYLINQNVLVTGGGGSIGSELCRQIATLHPKNLIILDIYENNAYDIQQELKRKYGDKLNFEVEIASIRDREKLESIFASKNIDVVFHAAAHKHVPLMEKNPEEAVKNNVFGTLNVAELSSKYKVKRFVQISTDKAVNPTNIMGATKRICEMIIQLMNKNSSTEFVAVRFGNVLGSNGSVIPLFKEQIKNGGPVTVTH
;
A
#
# COMPACT_ATOMS: atom_id res chain seq x y z
N MET A 1 28.41 38.69 30.73
CA MET A 1 28.21 37.31 30.24
C MET A 1 27.53 36.37 31.24
N GLY A 2 27.82 36.43 32.55
CA GLY A 2 27.21 35.52 33.54
C GLY A 2 25.70 35.61 33.73
N GLN A 3 25.12 36.82 33.65
CA GLN A 3 23.66 37.00 33.81
C GLN A 3 22.83 36.46 32.63
N ILE A 4 23.37 36.50 31.42
CA ILE A 4 22.68 35.95 30.21
C ILE A 4 22.68 34.42 30.27
N CYS A 5 23.77 33.79 30.69
CA CYS A 5 23.84 32.33 30.90
C CYS A 5 22.89 31.84 32.00
N PHE A 6 22.70 32.62 33.07
CA PHE A 6 21.76 32.29 34.14
C PHE A 6 20.31 32.36 33.66
N PHE A 7 19.97 33.41 32.87
CA PHE A 7 18.60 33.54 32.29
C PHE A 7 18.28 32.44 31.29
N ILE A 8 19.27 32.06 30.45
CA ILE A 8 19.12 30.96 29.50
C ILE A 8 18.96 29.64 30.25
N SER A 9 19.68 29.40 31.31
CA SER A 9 19.58 28.21 32.18
C SER A 9 18.17 28.09 32.81
N ILE A 10 17.61 29.21 33.29
CA ILE A 10 16.23 29.23 33.83
C ILE A 10 15.20 28.93 32.74
N LEU A 11 15.35 29.52 31.56
CA LEU A 11 14.44 29.27 30.43
C LEU A 11 14.51 27.81 29.95
N ILE A 12 15.70 27.21 29.91
CA ILE A 12 15.86 25.79 29.56
C ILE A 12 15.22 24.91 30.64
N LYS A 13 15.43 25.21 31.93
CA LYS A 13 14.83 24.44 33.02
C LYS A 13 13.30 24.58 33.05
N MET A 14 12.76 25.77 32.81
CA MET A 14 11.32 25.99 32.67
C MET A 14 10.74 25.22 31.46
N ARG A 15 11.46 25.18 30.34
CA ARG A 15 11.07 24.39 29.17
C ARG A 15 11.06 22.89 29.50
N ASP A 16 12.09 22.38 30.19
CA ASP A 16 12.23 20.95 30.49
C ASP A 16 11.23 20.51 31.58
N ASP A 17 10.94 21.38 32.56
CA ASP A 17 9.85 21.16 33.53
C ASP A 17 8.48 21.16 32.83
N PHE A 18 8.25 22.10 31.90
CA PHE A 18 7.02 22.16 31.10
C PHE A 18 6.88 20.90 30.21
N MET A 19 7.97 20.44 29.56
CA MET A 19 8.00 19.22 28.78
C MET A 19 7.77 17.95 29.62
N SER A 20 8.30 17.92 30.85
CA SER A 20 8.04 16.83 31.82
C SER A 20 6.59 16.79 32.27
N ILE A 21 6.00 17.95 32.59
CA ILE A 21 4.57 18.10 32.91
C ILE A 21 3.71 17.71 31.69
N TYR A 22 4.08 18.18 30.50
CA TYR A 22 3.39 17.84 29.26
C TYR A 22 3.44 16.35 28.96
N SER A 23 4.57 15.67 29.18
CA SER A 23 4.71 14.21 28.98
C SER A 23 3.88 13.40 29.98
N ARG A 24 3.77 13.84 31.23
CA ARG A 24 2.88 13.25 32.25
C ARG A 24 1.41 13.49 31.95
N LEU A 25 1.06 14.68 31.50
CA LEU A 25 -0.30 15.05 31.07
C LEU A 25 -0.73 14.28 29.80
N LYS A 26 0.19 13.93 28.90
CA LYS A 26 -0.10 13.12 27.71
C LYS A 26 -0.69 11.74 28.06
N LYS A 27 -0.38 11.21 29.23
CA LYS A 27 -0.93 9.96 29.78
C LYS A 27 -2.37 10.14 30.32
N SER A 28 -2.81 11.38 30.61
CA SER A 28 -4.13 11.74 31.16
C SER A 28 -4.97 12.60 30.19
N ARG A 29 -4.89 12.31 28.92
CA ARG A 29 -5.56 13.09 27.84
C ARG A 29 -7.05 13.32 28.10
N ARG A 30 -7.76 12.32 28.61
CA ARG A 30 -9.21 12.41 28.97
C ARG A 30 -9.43 13.47 30.03
N LEU A 31 -8.56 13.51 31.03
CA LEU A 31 -8.66 14.49 32.13
C LEU A 31 -8.42 15.92 31.66
N ILE A 32 -7.46 16.14 30.75
CA ILE A 32 -7.18 17.48 30.20
C ILE A 32 -8.37 17.97 29.39
N LEU A 33 -8.93 17.15 28.52
CA LEU A 33 -10.10 17.51 27.73
C LEU A 33 -11.30 17.83 28.64
N PHE A 34 -11.52 17.03 29.69
CA PHE A 34 -12.55 17.29 30.68
C PHE A 34 -12.36 18.63 31.39
N LEU A 35 -11.12 18.94 31.83
CA LEU A 35 -10.82 20.20 32.51
C LEU A 35 -11.01 21.40 31.56
N CYS A 36 -10.61 21.30 30.31
CA CYS A 36 -10.85 22.34 29.32
C CYS A 36 -12.35 22.56 29.09
N ASP A 37 -13.09 21.49 28.87
CA ASP A 37 -14.56 21.57 28.70
C ASP A 37 -15.23 22.16 29.96
N PHE A 38 -14.82 21.73 31.14
CA PHE A 38 -15.32 22.26 32.42
C PHE A 38 -15.11 23.77 32.54
N ILE A 39 -13.95 24.28 32.15
CA ILE A 39 -13.67 25.71 32.13
C ILE A 39 -14.58 26.43 31.11
N LEU A 40 -14.69 25.86 29.89
CA LEU A 40 -15.51 26.45 28.83
C LEU A 40 -17.00 26.53 29.22
N TRP A 41 -17.55 25.48 29.87
CA TRP A 41 -18.92 25.46 30.35
C TRP A 41 -19.17 26.57 31.39
N ASN A 42 -18.24 26.69 32.34
CA ASN A 42 -18.38 27.70 33.38
C ASN A 42 -18.27 29.13 32.83
N ILE A 43 -17.41 29.35 31.84
CA ILE A 43 -17.31 30.62 31.12
C ILE A 43 -18.61 30.90 30.37
N SER A 44 -19.16 29.93 29.66
CA SER A 44 -20.42 30.06 28.93
C SER A 44 -21.57 30.42 29.85
N PHE A 45 -21.74 29.67 30.94
CA PHE A 45 -22.80 29.88 31.89
C PHE A 45 -22.72 31.29 32.55
N TYR A 46 -21.49 31.71 32.90
CA TYR A 46 -21.27 33.07 33.41
C TYR A 46 -21.75 34.15 32.44
N PHE A 47 -21.35 34.06 31.17
CA PHE A 47 -21.78 35.03 30.16
C PHE A 47 -23.29 34.96 29.89
N ALA A 48 -23.87 33.78 29.79
CA ALA A 48 -25.31 33.62 29.59
C ALA A 48 -26.10 34.24 30.75
N PHE A 49 -25.64 34.03 31.99
CA PHE A 49 -26.25 34.61 33.19
C PHE A 49 -26.09 36.12 33.26
N ALA A 50 -24.87 36.64 33.01
CA ALA A 50 -24.57 38.07 33.02
C ALA A 50 -25.38 38.84 31.96
N ILE A 51 -25.48 38.31 30.75
CA ILE A 51 -26.28 38.92 29.68
C ILE A 51 -27.77 38.93 30.04
N ASN A 52 -28.30 37.85 30.61
CA ASN A 52 -29.72 37.79 30.97
C ASN A 52 -30.08 38.72 32.11
N LYS A 53 -29.19 38.94 33.09
CA LYS A 53 -29.41 39.87 34.21
C LYS A 53 -28.96 41.31 33.92
N ALA A 54 -28.41 41.55 32.72
CA ALA A 54 -27.86 42.84 32.30
C ALA A 54 -26.82 43.41 33.30
N SER A 55 -26.10 42.53 34.02
CA SER A 55 -25.10 42.91 35.01
C SER A 55 -23.89 41.97 34.94
N PHE A 56 -22.70 42.51 34.72
CA PHE A 56 -21.46 41.77 34.77
C PHE A 56 -20.92 41.56 36.19
N LEU A 57 -21.32 42.41 37.14
CA LEU A 57 -21.03 42.27 38.56
C LEU A 57 -22.21 41.59 39.25
N LEU A 58 -22.09 40.31 39.52
CA LEU A 58 -23.17 39.44 40.04
C LEU A 58 -23.44 39.64 41.53
N TYR A 59 -23.14 40.79 42.11
CA TYR A 59 -23.23 41.10 43.54
C TYR A 59 -24.61 40.80 44.13
N ASP A 60 -25.66 41.18 43.42
CA ASP A 60 -27.05 40.98 43.86
C ASP A 60 -27.57 39.56 43.59
N TYR A 61 -26.84 38.75 42.84
CA TYR A 61 -27.25 37.43 42.36
C TYR A 61 -26.29 36.30 42.76
N GLU A 62 -25.33 36.55 43.65
CA GLU A 62 -24.25 35.60 44.00
C GLU A 62 -24.79 34.24 44.45
N ARG A 63 -25.77 34.22 45.36
CA ARG A 63 -26.37 32.99 45.88
C ARG A 63 -27.09 32.20 44.78
N LEU A 64 -27.85 32.88 43.94
CA LEU A 64 -28.56 32.25 42.81
C LEU A 64 -27.55 31.67 41.81
N PHE A 65 -26.51 32.40 41.48
CA PHE A 65 -25.47 31.97 40.55
C PHE A 65 -24.73 30.73 41.06
N VAL A 66 -24.26 30.76 42.32
CA VAL A 66 -23.49 29.65 42.89
C VAL A 66 -24.33 28.37 43.01
N SER A 67 -25.56 28.45 43.48
CA SER A 67 -26.45 27.27 43.61
C SER A 67 -26.80 26.67 42.26
N THR A 68 -27.08 27.47 41.25
CA THR A 68 -27.39 27.02 39.91
C THR A 68 -26.14 26.48 39.17
N LEU A 69 -24.96 27.05 39.43
CA LEU A 69 -23.69 26.62 38.87
C LEU A 69 -23.33 25.15 39.24
N ILE A 70 -23.62 24.77 40.51
CA ILE A 70 -23.38 23.39 40.98
C ILE A 70 -24.23 22.39 40.16
N VAL A 71 -25.54 22.68 40.07
CA VAL A 71 -26.47 21.83 39.31
C VAL A 71 -26.11 21.79 37.83
N PHE A 72 -25.74 22.94 37.25
CA PHE A 72 -25.26 23.04 35.88
C PHE A 72 -24.08 22.11 35.60
N ASN A 73 -23.03 22.20 36.42
CA ASN A 73 -21.84 21.36 36.24
C ASN A 73 -22.13 19.87 36.40
N ILE A 74 -23.00 19.46 37.27
CA ILE A 74 -23.43 18.06 37.41
C ILE A 74 -24.17 17.60 36.14
N CYS A 75 -25.12 18.34 35.63
CA CYS A 75 -25.90 18.02 34.43
C CYS A 75 -24.97 17.87 33.19
N PHE A 76 -24.06 18.85 33.00
CA PHE A 76 -23.11 18.78 31.90
C PHE A 76 -22.14 17.60 32.01
N THR A 77 -21.58 17.36 33.20
CA THR A 77 -20.67 16.24 33.43
C THR A 77 -21.35 14.91 33.13
N VAL A 78 -22.56 14.68 33.65
CA VAL A 78 -23.31 13.44 33.43
C VAL A 78 -23.61 13.27 31.94
N THR A 79 -24.12 14.29 31.27
CA THR A 79 -24.48 14.23 29.87
C THR A 79 -23.25 13.94 28.97
N PHE A 80 -22.14 14.64 29.19
CA PHE A 80 -20.93 14.45 28.39
C PHE A 80 -20.26 13.09 28.61
N LEU A 81 -20.38 12.50 29.80
CA LEU A 81 -19.96 11.13 30.09
C LEU A 81 -20.87 10.11 29.36
N LEU A 82 -22.19 10.31 29.38
CA LEU A 82 -23.13 9.44 28.66
C LEU A 82 -22.91 9.45 27.15
N PHE A 83 -22.62 10.61 26.58
CA PHE A 83 -22.26 10.77 25.15
C PHE A 83 -20.86 10.27 24.83
N ARG A 84 -20.06 9.80 25.81
CA ARG A 84 -18.67 9.29 25.64
C ARG A 84 -17.77 10.30 24.93
N MET A 85 -17.94 11.59 25.20
CA MET A 85 -17.23 12.66 24.51
C MET A 85 -15.71 12.63 24.73
N TYR A 86 -15.23 11.98 25.81
CA TYR A 86 -13.82 11.86 26.16
C TYR A 86 -13.16 10.57 25.64
N ASP A 87 -13.93 9.65 25.07
CA ASP A 87 -13.39 8.44 24.42
C ASP A 87 -12.96 8.72 22.97
N LYS A 88 -13.49 9.76 22.36
CA LYS A 88 -13.19 10.18 20.98
C LYS A 88 -11.81 10.83 20.84
N ILE A 89 -11.17 10.57 19.69
CA ILE A 89 -9.87 11.18 19.35
C ILE A 89 -10.09 12.43 18.50
N TRP A 90 -10.29 13.58 19.13
CA TRP A 90 -10.60 14.86 18.48
C TRP A 90 -9.58 15.32 17.41
N ARG A 91 -8.38 14.75 17.43
CA ARG A 91 -7.34 14.95 16.40
C ARG A 91 -7.79 14.51 15.01
N TYR A 92 -8.63 13.49 14.95
CA TYR A 92 -9.17 12.89 13.72
C TYR A 92 -10.67 13.10 13.58
N ALA A 93 -11.26 14.02 14.34
CA ALA A 93 -12.69 14.25 14.36
C ALA A 93 -13.21 14.68 12.99
N ASP A 94 -14.26 14.05 12.52
CA ASP A 94 -15.00 14.41 11.32
C ASP A 94 -16.13 15.42 11.64
N ILE A 95 -16.81 15.93 10.62
CA ILE A 95 -17.92 16.87 10.75
C ILE A 95 -19.01 16.31 11.68
N GLU A 96 -19.27 15.02 11.59
CA GLU A 96 -20.25 14.33 12.45
C GLU A 96 -19.93 14.44 13.95
N ASP A 97 -18.64 14.40 14.32
CA ASP A 97 -18.23 14.52 15.73
C ASP A 97 -18.54 15.90 16.31
N PHE A 98 -18.47 16.95 15.48
CA PHE A 98 -18.89 18.30 15.87
C PHE A 98 -20.41 18.39 16.06
N PHE A 99 -21.21 17.74 15.22
CA PHE A 99 -22.65 17.64 15.42
C PHE A 99 -23.00 16.92 16.73
N TYR A 100 -22.32 15.82 17.05
CA TYR A 100 -22.51 15.12 18.32
C TYR A 100 -22.14 16.00 19.52
N ALA A 101 -21.11 16.84 19.42
CA ALA A 101 -20.76 17.76 20.49
C ALA A 101 -21.85 18.84 20.71
N GLY A 102 -22.42 19.37 19.62
CA GLY A 102 -23.55 20.30 19.67
C GLY A 102 -24.80 19.65 20.30
N LEU A 103 -25.10 18.41 19.89
CA LEU A 103 -26.22 17.64 20.44
C LEU A 103 -26.05 17.36 21.95
N ALA A 104 -24.83 17.00 22.36
CA ALA A 104 -24.52 16.78 23.78
C ALA A 104 -24.72 18.05 24.61
N SER A 105 -24.30 19.23 24.09
CA SER A 105 -24.51 20.54 24.70
C SER A 105 -26.00 20.88 24.83
N LEU A 106 -26.79 20.61 23.78
CA LEU A 106 -28.25 20.83 23.82
C LEU A 106 -28.92 19.89 24.85
N CYS A 107 -28.59 18.63 24.88
CA CYS A 107 -29.14 17.67 25.87
C CYS A 107 -28.72 18.02 27.30
N ALA A 108 -27.50 18.53 27.52
CA ALA A 108 -27.04 18.95 28.83
C ALA A 108 -27.87 20.15 29.37
N ASN A 109 -28.12 21.14 28.50
CA ASN A 109 -28.95 22.28 28.84
C ASN A 109 -30.41 21.92 29.04
N LEU A 110 -30.93 20.94 28.26
CA LEU A 110 -32.30 20.45 28.46
C LEU A 110 -32.42 19.72 29.80
N LEU A 111 -31.46 18.90 30.16
CA LEU A 111 -31.40 18.23 31.46
C LEU A 111 -31.31 19.27 32.60
N PHE A 112 -30.46 20.28 32.43
CA PHE A 112 -30.32 21.36 33.40
C PHE A 112 -31.64 22.12 33.57
N PHE A 113 -32.35 22.45 32.49
CA PHE A 113 -33.68 23.07 32.53
C PHE A 113 -34.69 22.21 33.28
N ILE A 114 -34.78 20.89 33.00
CA ILE A 114 -35.70 19.99 33.66
C ILE A 114 -35.40 19.91 35.16
N VAL A 115 -34.12 19.75 35.54
CA VAL A 115 -33.70 19.64 36.93
C VAL A 115 -34.00 20.90 37.73
N THR A 116 -33.67 22.09 37.20
CA THR A 116 -33.93 23.37 37.87
C THR A 116 -35.42 23.67 38.01
N THR A 117 -36.22 23.33 36.97
CA THR A 117 -37.68 23.49 37.01
C THR A 117 -38.30 22.54 38.07
N PHE A 118 -37.81 21.29 38.16
CA PHE A 118 -38.26 20.34 39.15
C PHE A 118 -37.92 20.80 40.58
N ILE A 119 -36.66 21.24 40.80
CA ILE A 119 -36.26 21.75 42.14
C ILE A 119 -37.10 22.97 42.53
N SER A 120 -37.36 23.89 41.64
CA SER A 120 -38.20 25.06 41.85
C SER A 120 -39.67 24.68 42.21
N ALA A 121 -40.20 23.59 41.61
CA ALA A 121 -41.54 23.13 41.85
C ALA A 121 -41.73 22.42 43.24
N VAL A 122 -40.67 21.69 43.66
CA VAL A 122 -40.70 20.92 44.92
C VAL A 122 -40.37 21.77 46.15
N SER A 123 -39.57 22.83 45.99
CA SER A 123 -39.12 23.68 47.08
C SER A 123 -39.41 25.16 46.76
N PRO A 124 -40.63 25.63 46.98
CA PRO A 124 -41.03 27.03 46.66
C PRO A 124 -40.21 28.09 47.40
N GLU A 125 -39.64 27.78 48.56
CA GLU A 125 -38.75 28.68 49.31
C GLU A 125 -37.41 28.94 48.59
N HIS A 126 -37.06 28.12 47.58
CA HIS A 126 -35.94 28.35 46.72
C HIS A 126 -36.36 29.08 45.41
N GLU A 127 -36.92 30.29 45.51
CA GLU A 127 -37.05 31.25 44.41
C GLU A 127 -35.72 31.42 43.63
N LEU A 128 -34.65 30.92 44.24
CA LEU A 128 -33.26 30.90 43.77
C LEU A 128 -33.00 30.08 42.51
N MET A 129 -33.96 29.28 41.98
CA MET A 129 -33.69 28.44 40.78
C MET A 129 -34.62 28.77 39.60
N ASN A 130 -35.42 29.81 39.67
CA ASN A 130 -36.28 30.22 38.56
C ASN A 130 -35.45 31.04 37.54
N LEU A 131 -34.71 30.36 36.71
CA LEU A 131 -33.95 30.93 35.60
C LEU A 131 -34.90 31.11 34.41
N GLY A 132 -34.93 32.30 33.83
CA GLY A 132 -35.67 32.52 32.60
C GLY A 132 -35.15 31.67 31.44
N ILE A 133 -36.03 31.19 30.56
CA ILE A 133 -35.68 30.33 29.41
C ILE A 133 -34.55 30.89 28.53
N ARG A 134 -34.39 32.22 28.53
CA ARG A 134 -33.31 32.89 27.77
C ARG A 134 -31.92 32.47 28.19
N ILE A 135 -31.70 32.13 29.48
CA ILE A 135 -30.37 31.68 29.96
C ILE A 135 -29.99 30.36 29.32
N TYR A 136 -30.91 29.41 29.28
CA TYR A 136 -30.65 28.08 28.70
C TYR A 136 -30.37 28.14 27.20
N VAL A 137 -31.11 29.00 26.47
CA VAL A 137 -30.88 29.24 25.03
C VAL A 137 -29.52 29.89 24.79
N LEU A 138 -29.23 30.96 25.54
CA LEU A 138 -27.95 31.67 25.40
C LEU A 138 -26.77 30.75 25.75
N ASP A 139 -26.87 30.00 26.86
CA ASP A 139 -25.81 29.11 27.27
C ASP A 139 -25.60 27.98 26.22
N THR A 140 -26.67 27.40 25.66
CA THR A 140 -26.54 26.40 24.60
C THR A 140 -25.77 26.94 23.39
N LEU A 141 -26.08 28.16 22.96
CA LEU A 141 -25.41 28.79 21.82
C LEU A 141 -23.94 29.08 22.12
N ILE A 142 -23.67 29.71 23.29
CA ILE A 142 -22.31 30.10 23.68
C ILE A 142 -21.45 28.83 23.92
N THR A 143 -21.96 27.85 24.67
CA THR A 143 -21.23 26.60 24.93
C THR A 143 -20.90 25.87 23.62
N THR A 144 -21.89 25.71 22.75
CA THR A 144 -21.66 25.00 21.45
C THR A 144 -20.63 25.76 20.61
N PHE A 145 -20.71 27.08 20.53
CA PHE A 145 -19.74 27.90 19.82
C PHE A 145 -18.33 27.79 20.40
N LEU A 146 -18.17 27.96 21.72
CA LEU A 146 -16.87 27.88 22.39
C LEU A 146 -16.24 26.47 22.20
N MET A 147 -17.03 25.43 22.32
CA MET A 147 -16.57 24.07 22.12
C MET A 147 -16.12 23.78 20.66
N PHE A 148 -16.87 24.34 19.69
CA PHE A 148 -16.49 24.23 18.28
C PHE A 148 -15.16 24.95 18.02
N VAL A 149 -15.02 26.17 18.48
CA VAL A 149 -13.81 26.98 18.32
C VAL A 149 -12.62 26.30 18.98
N PHE A 150 -12.73 25.82 20.22
CA PHE A 150 -11.67 25.15 20.94
C PHE A 150 -11.23 23.86 20.22
N ARG A 151 -12.17 23.01 19.83
CA ARG A 151 -11.86 21.75 19.11
C ARG A 151 -11.30 22.00 17.71
N PHE A 152 -11.77 23.03 17.03
CA PHE A 152 -11.25 23.45 15.74
C PHE A 152 -9.80 23.94 15.85
N ILE A 153 -9.50 24.81 16.82
CA ILE A 153 -8.14 25.29 17.09
C ILE A 153 -7.21 24.10 17.41
N TYR A 154 -7.67 23.18 18.25
CA TYR A 154 -6.90 21.98 18.58
C TYR A 154 -6.57 21.15 17.34
N ARG A 155 -7.52 20.99 16.42
CA ARG A 155 -7.31 20.28 15.15
C ARG A 155 -6.34 21.02 14.23
N VAL A 156 -6.49 22.34 14.10
CA VAL A 156 -5.64 23.18 13.25
C VAL A 156 -4.19 23.17 13.75
N ASN A 157 -3.96 23.35 15.06
CA ASN A 157 -2.62 23.29 15.64
C ASN A 157 -1.95 21.94 15.40
N PHE A 158 -2.70 20.86 15.51
CA PHE A 158 -2.17 19.53 15.20
C PHE A 158 -1.73 19.42 13.73
N ILE A 159 -2.53 19.96 12.79
CA ILE A 159 -2.19 19.95 11.35
C ILE A 159 -0.94 20.80 11.08
N ILE A 160 -0.79 21.94 11.78
CA ILE A 160 0.34 22.86 11.62
C ILE A 160 1.63 22.25 12.19
N GLU A 161 1.60 21.67 13.40
CA GLU A 161 2.75 21.04 14.05
C GLU A 161 3.32 19.87 13.22
N HIS A 162 2.45 19.12 12.54
CA HIS A 162 2.88 17.98 11.73
C HIS A 162 3.28 18.35 10.29
N LYS A 163 3.06 19.59 9.86
CA LYS A 163 3.58 20.12 8.59
C LYS A 163 5.04 20.63 8.68
N GLY A 164 5.62 20.72 9.86
CA GLY A 164 6.85 21.47 10.11
C GLY A 164 8.12 20.70 10.46
N VAL A 165 8.11 19.36 10.58
CA VAL A 165 9.29 18.61 11.06
C VAL A 165 9.58 17.41 10.16
N SER A 166 10.24 17.65 9.04
CA SER A 166 11.05 16.64 8.40
C SER A 166 12.26 17.30 7.75
N GLY A 167 13.44 17.06 8.29
CA GLY A 167 14.72 17.56 7.79
C GLY A 167 15.22 16.83 6.52
N ASN A 168 14.43 15.99 5.88
CA ASN A 168 14.72 15.42 4.57
C ASN A 168 14.12 16.32 3.49
N LEU A 169 14.94 16.72 2.52
CA LEU A 169 14.52 17.40 1.30
C LEU A 169 13.47 16.55 0.59
N LYS A 170 12.19 16.93 0.73
CA LYS A 170 11.08 16.24 0.05
C LYS A 170 11.08 16.61 -1.42
N ARG A 171 10.97 15.61 -2.28
CA ARG A 171 10.92 15.79 -3.73
C ARG A 171 9.58 16.40 -4.17
N ARG A 172 9.63 17.42 -4.99
CA ARG A 172 8.46 18.14 -5.53
C ARG A 172 7.72 17.27 -6.54
N ALA A 173 6.49 16.88 -6.23
CA ALA A 173 5.73 15.93 -7.03
C ALA A 173 4.57 16.59 -7.82
N LEU A 174 4.45 16.24 -9.11
CA LEU A 174 3.25 16.43 -9.91
C LEU A 174 2.38 15.18 -9.85
N ILE A 175 1.10 15.33 -9.54
CA ILE A 175 0.13 14.23 -9.55
C ILE A 175 -0.62 14.25 -10.89
N VAL A 176 -0.56 13.16 -11.65
CA VAL A 176 -1.27 13.01 -12.91
C VAL A 176 -2.57 12.25 -12.70
N GLY A 177 -3.69 12.95 -12.92
CA GLY A 177 -5.04 12.53 -12.60
C GLY A 177 -5.56 13.19 -11.32
N ALA A 178 -6.81 13.67 -11.36
CA ALA A 178 -7.51 14.32 -10.25
C ALA A 178 -8.81 13.55 -9.90
N GLY A 179 -8.72 12.21 -9.86
CA GLY A 179 -9.80 11.29 -9.50
C GLY A 179 -9.67 10.77 -8.06
N GLU A 180 -10.45 9.76 -7.72
CA GLU A 180 -10.47 9.15 -6.37
C GLU A 180 -9.11 8.62 -5.95
N ALA A 181 -8.36 8.01 -6.88
CA ALA A 181 -7.02 7.52 -6.65
C ALA A 181 -6.06 8.59 -6.14
N SER A 182 -6.09 9.75 -6.76
CA SER A 182 -5.26 10.88 -6.37
C SER A 182 -5.63 11.43 -5.00
N VAL A 183 -6.93 11.46 -4.65
CA VAL A 183 -7.41 11.86 -3.32
C VAL A 183 -6.86 10.96 -2.24
N LEU A 184 -6.84 9.64 -2.47
CA LEU A 184 -6.26 8.67 -1.53
C LEU A 184 -4.75 8.87 -1.39
N VAL A 185 -4.02 9.03 -2.51
CA VAL A 185 -2.57 9.31 -2.50
C VAL A 185 -2.27 10.59 -1.73
N LEU A 186 -3.00 11.68 -2.00
CA LEU A 186 -2.82 12.96 -1.30
C LEU A 186 -3.10 12.86 0.20
N ARG A 187 -4.14 12.10 0.59
CA ARG A 187 -4.47 11.86 1.98
C ARG A 187 -3.37 11.08 2.70
N GLU A 188 -2.81 10.07 2.07
CA GLU A 188 -1.70 9.28 2.61
C GLU A 188 -0.40 10.11 2.69
N LEU A 189 -0.06 10.85 1.64
CA LEU A 189 1.10 11.76 1.65
C LEU A 189 0.99 12.85 2.73
N SER A 190 -0.23 13.23 3.14
CA SER A 190 -0.44 14.21 4.20
C SER A 190 -0.41 13.61 5.61
N LYS A 191 -0.64 12.30 5.78
CA LYS A 191 -0.65 11.62 7.08
C LYS A 191 0.75 11.35 7.65
N TYR A 192 1.70 11.02 6.80
CA TYR A 192 3.04 10.61 7.19
C TYR A 192 4.04 11.75 6.98
N ALA A 193 4.61 12.26 8.08
CA ALA A 193 5.62 13.32 8.01
C ALA A 193 6.92 12.88 7.30
N ASP A 194 7.23 11.58 7.32
CA ASP A 194 8.45 10.99 6.74
C ASP A 194 8.31 10.56 5.28
N ASN A 195 7.24 10.96 4.57
CA ASN A 195 7.12 10.64 3.16
C ASN A 195 8.16 11.39 2.30
N GLU A 196 8.58 10.75 1.21
CA GLU A 196 9.60 11.25 0.27
C GLU A 196 9.08 12.42 -0.61
N PHE A 197 7.75 12.55 -0.79
CA PHE A 197 7.14 13.43 -1.80
C PHE A 197 6.30 14.55 -1.19
N ILE A 198 6.36 15.74 -1.80
CA ILE A 198 5.43 16.84 -1.54
C ILE A 198 4.61 17.14 -2.79
N PRO A 199 3.29 16.95 -2.80
CA PRO A 199 2.45 17.26 -3.95
C PRO A 199 2.35 18.78 -4.14
N ILE A 200 2.84 19.28 -5.26
CA ILE A 200 2.84 20.72 -5.60
C ILE A 200 1.60 21.09 -6.39
N CYS A 201 1.29 20.33 -7.43
CA CYS A 201 0.12 20.53 -8.28
C CYS A 201 -0.35 19.21 -8.89
N MET A 202 -1.50 19.26 -9.55
CA MET A 202 -2.12 18.15 -10.26
C MET A 202 -2.43 18.55 -11.69
N VAL A 203 -2.62 17.57 -12.57
CA VAL A 203 -3.15 17.73 -13.92
C VAL A 203 -4.28 16.74 -14.18
N ASP A 204 -5.30 17.17 -14.94
CA ASP A 204 -6.41 16.32 -15.35
C ASP A 204 -7.02 16.89 -16.64
N ASP A 205 -7.48 16.00 -17.55
CA ASP A 205 -8.07 16.43 -18.80
C ASP A 205 -9.53 16.90 -18.67
N ASP A 206 -10.15 16.69 -17.52
CA ASP A 206 -11.47 17.18 -17.19
C ASP A 206 -11.45 18.70 -16.94
N ARG A 207 -12.06 19.44 -17.87
CA ARG A 207 -12.13 20.91 -17.83
C ARG A 207 -12.79 21.47 -16.58
N GLU A 208 -13.73 20.73 -15.97
CA GLU A 208 -14.42 21.17 -14.76
C GLU A 208 -13.51 21.17 -13.52
N LYS A 209 -12.44 20.38 -13.55
CA LYS A 209 -11.49 20.27 -12.44
C LYS A 209 -10.34 21.28 -12.57
N ILE A 210 -10.00 21.72 -13.78
CA ILE A 210 -8.88 22.64 -14.03
C ILE A 210 -9.11 23.95 -13.26
N GLY A 211 -8.07 24.41 -12.57
CA GLY A 211 -8.09 25.61 -11.72
C GLY A 211 -8.66 25.40 -10.31
N ARG A 212 -9.36 24.30 -10.04
CA ARG A 212 -9.88 23.95 -8.70
C ARG A 212 -8.81 23.34 -7.80
N ARG A 213 -9.12 23.22 -6.51
CA ARG A 213 -8.27 22.53 -5.53
C ARG A 213 -8.95 21.24 -5.07
N ILE A 214 -8.20 20.14 -5.09
CA ILE A 214 -8.62 18.82 -4.60
C ILE A 214 -7.70 18.44 -3.45
N SER A 215 -8.24 18.18 -2.27
CA SER A 215 -7.47 17.92 -1.04
C SER A 215 -6.38 18.98 -0.76
N GLY A 216 -6.64 20.23 -1.12
CA GLY A 216 -5.73 21.37 -0.92
C GLY A 216 -4.69 21.60 -2.04
N VAL A 217 -4.55 20.67 -3.00
CA VAL A 217 -3.63 20.76 -4.13
C VAL A 217 -4.36 21.28 -5.38
N ARG A 218 -3.77 22.22 -6.10
CA ARG A 218 -4.37 22.85 -7.29
C ARG A 218 -4.22 21.98 -8.52
N VAL A 219 -5.30 21.83 -9.32
CA VAL A 219 -5.25 21.30 -10.68
C VAL A 219 -4.76 22.41 -11.60
N ALA A 220 -3.50 22.32 -12.03
CA ALA A 220 -2.79 23.40 -12.74
C ALA A 220 -3.12 23.48 -14.23
N GLY A 221 -3.54 22.37 -14.84
CA GLY A 221 -3.84 22.30 -16.26
C GLY A 221 -4.17 20.90 -16.72
N SER A 222 -4.18 20.70 -18.03
CA SER A 222 -4.42 19.42 -18.70
C SER A 222 -3.14 18.55 -18.77
N THR A 223 -3.29 17.26 -19.11
CA THR A 223 -2.14 16.36 -19.31
C THR A 223 -1.23 16.78 -20.45
N TYR A 224 -1.72 17.55 -21.43
CA TYR A 224 -0.91 18.09 -22.54
C TYR A 224 0.10 19.17 -22.10
N GLU A 225 -0.20 19.84 -20.98
CA GLU A 225 0.62 20.93 -20.41
C GLU A 225 1.67 20.43 -19.42
N ILE A 226 1.81 19.11 -19.21
CA ILE A 226 2.76 18.51 -18.25
C ILE A 226 4.18 19.07 -18.40
N PRO A 227 4.79 19.18 -19.60
CA PRO A 227 6.16 19.68 -19.73
C PRO A 227 6.33 21.12 -19.23
N ASP A 228 5.39 22.00 -19.54
CA ASP A 228 5.43 23.39 -19.11
C ASP A 228 5.14 23.54 -17.61
N ILE A 229 4.19 22.77 -17.09
CA ILE A 229 3.86 22.73 -15.65
C ILE A 229 5.07 22.22 -14.86
N CYS A 230 5.73 21.16 -15.31
CA CYS A 230 6.92 20.63 -14.62
C CYS A 230 8.02 21.69 -14.52
N LYS A 231 8.24 22.47 -15.57
CA LYS A 231 9.21 23.58 -15.59
C LYS A 231 8.80 24.71 -14.66
N ASN A 232 7.55 25.19 -14.78
CA ASN A 232 7.05 26.35 -14.02
C ASN A 232 6.95 26.09 -12.51
N TYR A 233 6.67 24.86 -12.12
CA TYR A 233 6.54 24.47 -10.73
C TYR A 233 7.76 23.73 -10.17
N GLU A 234 8.89 23.67 -10.91
CA GLU A 234 10.13 22.99 -10.50
C GLU A 234 9.86 21.58 -9.97
N ILE A 235 9.16 20.76 -10.74
CA ILE A 235 8.80 19.39 -10.37
C ILE A 235 10.02 18.47 -10.49
N GLU A 236 10.19 17.55 -9.56
CA GLU A 236 11.30 16.60 -9.53
C GLU A 236 10.85 15.15 -9.77
N VAL A 237 9.55 14.87 -9.61
CA VAL A 237 8.97 13.55 -9.83
C VAL A 237 7.51 13.65 -10.27
N ILE A 238 7.10 12.75 -11.15
CA ILE A 238 5.72 12.64 -11.63
C ILE A 238 5.11 11.38 -11.01
N ILE A 239 3.93 11.51 -10.37
CA ILE A 239 3.19 10.38 -9.80
C ILE A 239 1.90 10.19 -10.62
N PHE A 240 1.86 9.11 -11.38
CA PHE A 240 0.72 8.75 -12.22
C PHE A 240 -0.33 7.99 -11.40
N THR A 241 -1.54 8.56 -11.30
CA THR A 241 -2.63 8.02 -10.46
C THR A 241 -3.88 7.61 -11.24
N ILE A 242 -3.83 7.62 -12.58
CA ILE A 242 -4.99 7.26 -13.42
C ILE A 242 -5.09 5.75 -13.57
N CYS A 243 -5.94 5.10 -12.76
CA CYS A 243 -6.08 3.64 -12.76
C CYS A 243 -7.00 3.13 -13.88
N GLN A 244 -8.07 3.85 -14.22
CA GLN A 244 -9.16 3.37 -15.10
C GLN A 244 -9.10 3.89 -16.55
N ALA A 245 -8.04 4.59 -16.95
CA ALA A 245 -7.90 5.06 -18.33
C ALA A 245 -7.66 3.89 -19.29
N SER A 246 -8.09 4.07 -20.55
CA SER A 246 -7.75 3.16 -21.65
C SER A 246 -6.23 3.05 -21.83
N LEU A 247 -5.79 1.96 -22.46
CA LEU A 247 -4.36 1.76 -22.75
C LEU A 247 -3.76 2.87 -23.60
N ASP A 248 -4.48 3.27 -24.62
CA ASP A 248 -4.01 4.30 -25.53
C ASP A 248 -3.89 5.65 -24.82
N GLU A 249 -4.78 5.93 -23.90
CA GLU A 249 -4.73 7.13 -23.09
C GLU A 249 -3.58 7.10 -22.08
N LYS A 250 -3.38 5.96 -21.40
CA LYS A 250 -2.23 5.75 -20.50
C LYS A 250 -0.90 5.92 -21.25
N ARG A 251 -0.77 5.30 -22.43
CA ARG A 251 0.41 5.45 -23.29
C ARG A 251 0.63 6.89 -23.69
N ARG A 252 -0.41 7.57 -24.20
CA ARG A 252 -0.33 8.98 -24.59
C ARG A 252 0.19 9.86 -23.45
N ILE A 253 -0.35 9.71 -22.26
CA ILE A 253 0.05 10.54 -21.12
C ILE A 253 1.46 10.19 -20.65
N LEU A 254 1.82 8.90 -20.61
CA LEU A 254 3.19 8.49 -20.26
C LEU A 254 4.23 8.96 -21.28
N ASP A 255 3.89 8.99 -22.57
CA ASP A 255 4.74 9.56 -23.62
C ASP A 255 4.95 11.08 -23.43
N ILE A 256 3.92 11.79 -22.93
CA ILE A 256 4.06 13.21 -22.58
C ILE A 256 4.97 13.37 -21.36
N CYS A 257 4.78 12.53 -20.33
CA CYS A 257 5.64 12.52 -19.15
C CYS A 257 7.11 12.23 -19.50
N ALA A 258 7.35 11.30 -20.43
CA ALA A 258 8.70 10.95 -20.88
C ALA A 258 9.47 12.13 -21.49
N LYS A 259 8.76 13.11 -22.07
CA LYS A 259 9.39 14.34 -22.64
C LYS A 259 9.96 15.28 -21.58
N THR A 260 9.68 15.05 -20.30
CA THR A 260 10.16 15.90 -19.20
C THR A 260 11.50 15.44 -18.63
N ASP A 261 12.00 14.26 -19.01
CA ASP A 261 13.18 13.58 -18.44
C ASP A 261 13.10 13.37 -16.91
N LEU A 262 11.92 13.55 -16.32
CA LEU A 262 11.69 13.34 -14.89
C LEU A 262 11.35 11.88 -14.59
N GLU A 263 11.66 11.45 -13.36
CA GLU A 263 11.25 10.13 -12.89
C GLU A 263 9.72 10.03 -12.81
N VAL A 264 9.14 9.03 -13.51
CA VAL A 264 7.71 8.75 -13.47
C VAL A 264 7.48 7.54 -12.57
N LYS A 265 6.64 7.72 -11.55
CA LYS A 265 6.17 6.66 -10.65
C LYS A 265 4.68 6.41 -10.89
N ILE A 266 4.23 5.18 -10.73
CA ILE A 266 2.83 4.78 -10.87
C ILE A 266 2.28 4.26 -9.56
N VAL A 267 1.01 4.56 -9.30
CA VAL A 267 0.24 3.95 -8.21
C VAL A 267 -0.46 2.72 -8.79
N PRO A 268 -0.16 1.51 -8.29
CA PRO A 268 -0.86 0.31 -8.73
C PRO A 268 -2.35 0.40 -8.38
N ASN A 269 -3.14 -0.53 -8.91
CA ASN A 269 -4.59 -0.53 -8.75
C ASN A 269 -4.98 -0.40 -7.26
N ILE A 270 -5.83 0.59 -6.96
CA ILE A 270 -6.25 0.93 -5.59
C ILE A 270 -6.87 -0.25 -4.85
N TYR A 271 -7.57 -1.13 -5.56
CA TYR A 271 -8.15 -2.33 -4.96
C TYR A 271 -7.08 -3.26 -4.36
N ASP A 272 -5.91 -3.38 -4.99
CA ASP A 272 -4.80 -4.19 -4.49
C ASP A 272 -4.15 -3.58 -3.25
N VAL A 273 -4.16 -2.24 -3.17
CA VAL A 273 -3.65 -1.50 -2.02
C VAL A 273 -4.58 -1.63 -0.82
N LEU A 274 -5.89 -1.54 -1.04
CA LEU A 274 -6.90 -1.65 0.02
C LEU A 274 -7.01 -3.07 0.59
N THR A 275 -6.81 -4.11 -0.24
CA THR A 275 -6.87 -5.52 0.19
C THR A 275 -5.62 -5.98 0.94
N ASN A 276 -4.45 -5.41 0.65
CA ASN A 276 -3.17 -5.84 1.22
C ASN A 276 -2.74 -5.10 2.49
N ASN A 277 -3.54 -4.16 3.00
CA ASN A 277 -3.26 -3.35 4.21
C ASN A 277 -1.87 -2.65 4.22
N LYS A 278 -1.27 -2.42 3.04
CA LYS A 278 -0.02 -1.69 2.90
C LYS A 278 -0.29 -0.19 2.67
N PRO A 279 0.53 0.70 3.22
CA PRO A 279 0.44 2.13 2.92
C PRO A 279 0.56 2.37 1.41
N VAL A 280 -0.27 3.26 0.85
CA VAL A 280 -0.23 3.63 -0.58
C VAL A 280 1.16 4.12 -0.98
N THR A 281 1.86 4.80 -0.08
CA THR A 281 3.21 5.33 -0.29
C THR A 281 4.25 4.24 -0.55
N GLU A 282 4.13 3.07 0.07
CA GLU A 282 5.01 1.92 -0.19
C GLU A 282 4.67 1.22 -1.50
N SER A 283 3.48 1.46 -2.03
CA SER A 283 3.01 0.90 -3.30
C SER A 283 3.39 1.76 -4.50
N ILE A 284 3.85 3.00 -4.30
CA ILE A 284 4.31 3.88 -5.38
C ILE A 284 5.63 3.33 -5.93
N ARG A 285 5.60 2.83 -7.16
CA ARG A 285 6.76 2.22 -7.82
C ARG A 285 7.07 2.87 -9.16
N ARG A 286 8.23 2.59 -9.73
CA ARG A 286 8.54 3.00 -11.10
C ARG A 286 7.60 2.32 -12.09
N VAL A 287 7.35 3.01 -13.22
CA VAL A 287 6.61 2.42 -14.34
C VAL A 287 7.39 1.23 -14.88
N GLU A 288 6.75 0.08 -14.96
CA GLU A 288 7.29 -1.12 -15.56
C GLU A 288 6.70 -1.34 -16.95
N VAL A 289 7.34 -2.17 -17.75
CA VAL A 289 6.89 -2.43 -19.13
C VAL A 289 5.49 -3.05 -19.15
N GLU A 290 5.16 -3.82 -18.13
CA GLU A 290 3.86 -4.46 -17.92
C GLU A 290 2.73 -3.42 -17.84
N ASP A 291 2.97 -2.26 -17.24
CA ASP A 291 2.00 -1.16 -17.13
C ASP A 291 1.62 -0.57 -18.50
N LEU A 292 2.53 -0.70 -19.50
CA LEU A 292 2.35 -0.22 -20.87
C LEU A 292 1.64 -1.26 -21.79
N LEU A 293 1.60 -2.52 -21.39
CA LEU A 293 1.07 -3.60 -22.23
C LEU A 293 -0.44 -3.79 -22.08
N GLY A 294 -1.01 -3.32 -20.99
CA GLY A 294 -2.44 -3.29 -20.71
C GLY A 294 -3.14 -4.64 -20.72
N ARG A 295 -2.44 -5.62 -20.29
CA ARG A 295 -3.02 -6.90 -19.95
C ARG A 295 -3.19 -6.93 -18.45
N ASP A 296 -4.43 -7.10 -18.00
CA ASP A 296 -4.68 -7.38 -16.60
C ASP A 296 -3.99 -8.69 -16.20
N PRO A 297 -3.25 -8.71 -15.09
CA PRO A 297 -2.64 -9.94 -14.61
C PRO A 297 -3.75 -10.95 -14.31
N ILE A 298 -3.62 -12.13 -14.88
CA ILE A 298 -4.51 -13.26 -14.54
C ILE A 298 -4.13 -13.71 -13.14
N ILE A 299 -5.00 -13.43 -12.17
CA ILE A 299 -4.86 -13.95 -10.80
C ILE A 299 -5.23 -15.43 -10.82
N PHE A 300 -4.21 -16.27 -10.77
CA PHE A 300 -4.40 -17.71 -10.74
C PHE A 300 -4.61 -18.19 -9.29
N GLU A 301 -5.79 -18.74 -9.00
CA GLU A 301 -6.07 -19.37 -7.71
C GLU A 301 -5.29 -20.68 -7.59
N THR A 302 -4.04 -20.59 -7.18
CA THR A 302 -3.09 -21.71 -7.08
C THR A 302 -3.66 -22.87 -6.27
N ASN A 303 -4.41 -22.59 -5.21
CA ASN A 303 -5.04 -23.60 -4.35
C ASN A 303 -6.13 -24.42 -5.07
N LYS A 304 -6.81 -23.84 -6.05
CA LYS A 304 -7.90 -24.51 -6.78
C LYS A 304 -7.38 -25.49 -7.84
N TYR A 305 -6.28 -25.12 -8.52
CA TYR A 305 -5.76 -25.88 -9.66
C TYR A 305 -4.48 -26.63 -9.35
N GLY A 306 -3.74 -26.26 -8.31
CA GLY A 306 -2.48 -26.88 -7.91
C GLY A 306 -2.59 -28.08 -6.96
N GLY A 307 -3.82 -28.48 -6.58
CA GLY A 307 -4.05 -29.51 -5.55
C GLY A 307 -3.36 -30.84 -5.84
N TYR A 308 -3.09 -31.18 -7.10
CA TYR A 308 -2.37 -32.39 -7.49
C TYR A 308 -0.86 -32.37 -7.13
N LEU A 309 -0.31 -31.25 -6.68
CA LEU A 309 1.10 -31.11 -6.26
C LEU A 309 1.25 -31.23 -4.73
N ILE A 310 0.17 -31.15 -3.99
CA ILE A 310 0.19 -31.25 -2.52
C ILE A 310 0.68 -32.64 -2.12
N ASN A 311 1.66 -32.70 -1.22
CA ASN A 311 2.29 -33.93 -0.74
C ASN A 311 2.95 -34.79 -1.83
N GLN A 312 3.33 -34.20 -2.99
CA GLN A 312 4.06 -34.92 -4.05
C GLN A 312 5.56 -34.58 -4.02
N ASN A 313 6.39 -35.50 -4.52
CA ASN A 313 7.79 -35.21 -4.82
C ASN A 313 7.87 -34.61 -6.23
N VAL A 314 8.25 -33.35 -6.33
CA VAL A 314 8.23 -32.61 -7.59
C VAL A 314 9.65 -32.29 -8.05
N LEU A 315 10.00 -32.67 -9.25
CA LEU A 315 11.27 -32.34 -9.90
C LEU A 315 11.06 -31.17 -10.87
N VAL A 316 11.88 -30.12 -10.74
CA VAL A 316 11.95 -29.01 -11.69
C VAL A 316 13.33 -28.99 -12.32
N THR A 317 13.45 -29.36 -13.61
CA THR A 317 14.71 -29.23 -14.34
C THR A 317 14.86 -27.84 -14.94
N GLY A 318 16.08 -27.31 -14.97
CA GLY A 318 16.32 -25.92 -15.30
C GLY A 318 15.75 -24.97 -14.22
N GLY A 319 15.77 -25.43 -12.97
CA GLY A 319 15.14 -24.76 -11.83
C GLY A 319 15.77 -23.43 -11.43
N GLY A 320 17.02 -23.16 -11.84
CA GLY A 320 17.67 -21.86 -11.70
C GLY A 320 17.33 -20.85 -12.81
N GLY A 321 16.74 -21.33 -13.93
CA GLY A 321 16.31 -20.45 -15.03
C GLY A 321 15.11 -19.58 -14.67
N SER A 322 14.79 -18.58 -15.51
CA SER A 322 13.68 -17.63 -15.25
C SER A 322 12.32 -18.33 -15.07
N ILE A 323 12.02 -19.34 -15.91
CA ILE A 323 10.75 -20.07 -15.80
C ILE A 323 10.84 -21.12 -14.68
N GLY A 324 11.95 -21.87 -14.61
CA GLY A 324 12.12 -22.90 -13.60
C GLY A 324 12.10 -22.36 -12.18
N SER A 325 12.74 -21.21 -11.91
CA SER A 325 12.73 -20.59 -10.60
C SER A 325 11.34 -20.09 -10.21
N GLU A 326 10.57 -19.55 -11.15
CA GLU A 326 9.20 -19.15 -10.87
C GLU A 326 8.28 -20.36 -10.62
N LEU A 327 8.44 -21.45 -11.37
CA LEU A 327 7.78 -22.72 -11.05
C LEU A 327 8.13 -23.20 -9.64
N CYS A 328 9.40 -23.15 -9.24
CA CYS A 328 9.82 -23.50 -7.88
C CYS A 328 9.13 -22.63 -6.83
N ARG A 329 9.00 -21.30 -7.05
CA ARG A 329 8.30 -20.38 -6.15
C ARG A 329 6.82 -20.73 -6.00
N GLN A 330 6.15 -20.97 -7.13
CA GLN A 330 4.72 -21.32 -7.15
C GLN A 330 4.46 -22.69 -6.51
N ILE A 331 5.26 -23.71 -6.85
CA ILE A 331 5.15 -25.05 -6.28
C ILE A 331 5.38 -25.03 -4.76
N ALA A 332 6.34 -24.23 -4.29
CA ALA A 332 6.62 -24.09 -2.87
C ALA A 332 5.40 -23.58 -2.06
N THR A 333 4.52 -22.78 -2.66
CA THR A 333 3.28 -22.32 -2.00
C THR A 333 2.25 -23.42 -1.76
N LEU A 334 2.36 -24.53 -2.51
CA LEU A 334 1.44 -25.67 -2.46
C LEU A 334 1.89 -26.78 -1.50
N HIS A 335 2.96 -26.55 -0.75
CA HIS A 335 3.49 -27.49 0.23
C HIS A 335 3.71 -28.90 -0.34
N PRO A 336 4.59 -29.08 -1.36
CA PRO A 336 4.95 -30.39 -1.86
C PRO A 336 5.61 -31.21 -0.75
N LYS A 337 5.62 -32.54 -0.89
CA LYS A 337 6.36 -33.44 0.03
C LYS A 337 7.85 -33.16 -0.04
N ASN A 338 8.38 -33.02 -1.26
CA ASN A 338 9.75 -32.60 -1.55
C ASN A 338 9.80 -31.87 -2.88
N LEU A 339 10.53 -30.73 -2.94
CA LEU A 339 10.81 -30.00 -4.18
C LEU A 339 12.27 -30.23 -4.59
N ILE A 340 12.49 -30.91 -5.69
CA ILE A 340 13.84 -31.21 -6.23
C ILE A 340 14.13 -30.19 -7.35
N ILE A 341 15.13 -29.34 -7.15
CA ILE A 341 15.58 -28.32 -8.09
C ILE A 341 16.81 -28.79 -8.79
N LEU A 342 16.71 -29.09 -10.10
CA LEU A 342 17.84 -29.56 -10.89
C LEU A 342 18.27 -28.47 -11.87
N ASP A 343 19.54 -28.09 -11.83
CA ASP A 343 20.14 -27.17 -12.80
C ASP A 343 21.59 -27.51 -13.05
N ILE A 344 22.10 -27.18 -14.22
CA ILE A 344 23.53 -27.35 -14.56
C ILE A 344 24.35 -26.16 -14.02
N TYR A 345 23.71 -24.98 -13.85
CA TYR A 345 24.37 -23.75 -13.44
C TYR A 345 24.17 -23.48 -11.94
N GLU A 346 25.26 -23.71 -11.18
CA GLU A 346 25.23 -23.69 -9.71
C GLU A 346 24.77 -22.34 -9.13
N ASN A 347 25.21 -21.18 -9.71
CA ASN A 347 24.91 -19.88 -9.13
C ASN A 347 23.40 -19.62 -9.13
N ASN A 348 22.72 -19.84 -10.25
CA ASN A 348 21.28 -19.64 -10.32
C ASN A 348 20.52 -20.63 -9.43
N ALA A 349 21.01 -21.86 -9.31
CA ALA A 349 20.44 -22.86 -8.42
C ALA A 349 20.63 -22.46 -6.94
N TYR A 350 21.77 -21.88 -6.60
CA TYR A 350 22.05 -21.34 -5.27
C TYR A 350 21.16 -20.14 -4.93
N ASP A 351 20.95 -19.23 -5.88
CA ASP A 351 20.11 -18.05 -5.67
C ASP A 351 18.68 -18.45 -5.29
N ILE A 352 18.06 -19.35 -6.06
CA ILE A 352 16.69 -19.83 -5.74
C ILE A 352 16.68 -20.64 -4.43
N GLN A 353 17.74 -21.41 -4.12
CA GLN A 353 17.89 -22.11 -2.84
C GLN A 353 17.85 -21.11 -1.67
N GLN A 354 18.66 -20.05 -1.72
CA GLN A 354 18.71 -19.06 -0.65
C GLN A 354 17.40 -18.29 -0.50
N GLU A 355 16.73 -18.00 -1.61
CA GLU A 355 15.42 -17.35 -1.60
C GLU A 355 14.38 -18.23 -0.88
N LEU A 356 14.25 -19.50 -1.28
CA LEU A 356 13.29 -20.42 -0.67
C LEU A 356 13.62 -20.70 0.80
N LYS A 357 14.88 -20.87 1.16
CA LYS A 357 15.33 -21.07 2.53
C LYS A 357 14.98 -19.88 3.42
N ARG A 358 15.20 -18.65 2.93
CA ARG A 358 14.85 -17.42 3.66
C ARG A 358 13.33 -17.26 3.85
N LYS A 359 12.54 -17.63 2.84
CA LYS A 359 11.09 -17.46 2.85
C LYS A 359 10.36 -18.51 3.67
N TYR A 360 10.79 -19.75 3.59
CA TYR A 360 10.06 -20.89 4.17
C TYR A 360 10.79 -21.57 5.33
N GLY A 361 12.12 -21.43 5.46
CA GLY A 361 12.92 -22.10 6.48
C GLY A 361 12.71 -23.61 6.42
N ASP A 362 12.50 -24.21 7.59
CA ASP A 362 12.28 -25.66 7.75
C ASP A 362 10.85 -26.12 7.41
N LYS A 363 9.97 -25.20 6.99
CA LYS A 363 8.59 -25.53 6.61
C LYS A 363 8.46 -26.12 5.21
N LEU A 364 9.47 -25.97 4.38
CA LEU A 364 9.53 -26.51 3.03
C LEU A 364 10.69 -27.50 2.92
N ASN A 365 10.38 -28.74 2.58
CA ASN A 365 11.42 -29.70 2.24
C ASN A 365 11.80 -29.53 0.78
N PHE A 366 13.05 -29.19 0.49
CA PHE A 366 13.55 -29.05 -0.85
C PHE A 366 15.05 -29.39 -0.95
N GLU A 367 15.46 -29.81 -2.12
CA GLU A 367 16.82 -30.21 -2.41
C GLU A 367 17.28 -29.61 -3.75
N VAL A 368 18.56 -29.28 -3.84
CA VAL A 368 19.18 -28.80 -5.08
C VAL A 368 20.15 -29.83 -5.60
N GLU A 369 19.96 -30.24 -6.84
CA GLU A 369 20.84 -31.18 -7.56
C GLU A 369 21.54 -30.45 -8.72
N ILE A 370 22.84 -30.38 -8.68
CA ILE A 370 23.63 -29.81 -9.78
C ILE A 370 23.94 -30.94 -10.77
N ALA A 371 23.25 -30.93 -11.89
CA ALA A 371 23.37 -31.95 -12.91
C ALA A 371 22.95 -31.48 -14.30
N SER A 372 23.53 -32.06 -15.34
CA SER A 372 23.09 -31.87 -16.72
C SER A 372 22.00 -32.87 -17.08
N ILE A 373 20.95 -32.43 -17.80
CA ILE A 373 19.96 -33.33 -18.38
C ILE A 373 20.53 -34.28 -19.45
N ARG A 374 21.74 -34.00 -19.91
CA ARG A 374 22.49 -34.88 -20.84
C ARG A 374 23.14 -36.07 -20.14
N ASP A 375 23.40 -35.95 -18.83
CA ASP A 375 24.01 -36.98 -18.00
C ASP A 375 22.94 -37.97 -17.52
N ARG A 376 22.78 -39.04 -18.29
CA ARG A 376 21.79 -40.08 -18.04
C ARG A 376 22.04 -40.85 -16.74
N GLU A 377 23.30 -41.12 -16.40
CA GLU A 377 23.63 -41.88 -15.20
C GLU A 377 23.31 -41.09 -13.92
N LYS A 378 23.70 -39.82 -13.89
CA LYS A 378 23.36 -38.94 -12.78
C LYS A 378 21.85 -38.73 -12.65
N LEU A 379 21.14 -38.52 -13.75
CA LEU A 379 19.67 -38.42 -13.74
C LEU A 379 19.04 -39.71 -13.20
N GLU A 380 19.49 -40.87 -13.64
CA GLU A 380 18.95 -42.15 -13.20
C GLU A 380 19.12 -42.35 -11.69
N SER A 381 20.29 -41.97 -11.14
CA SER A 381 20.51 -42.01 -9.69
C SER A 381 19.51 -41.10 -8.91
N ILE A 382 19.18 -39.91 -9.46
CA ILE A 382 18.20 -38.99 -8.89
C ILE A 382 16.81 -39.61 -8.92
N PHE A 383 16.37 -40.14 -10.07
CA PHE A 383 15.06 -40.76 -10.20
C PHE A 383 14.91 -41.98 -9.30
N ALA A 384 15.96 -42.81 -9.17
CA ALA A 384 15.94 -43.99 -8.31
C ALA A 384 15.83 -43.65 -6.81
N SER A 385 16.46 -42.54 -6.37
CA SER A 385 16.54 -42.19 -4.94
C SER A 385 15.40 -41.31 -4.44
N LYS A 386 14.77 -40.50 -5.30
CA LYS A 386 13.87 -39.44 -4.87
C LYS A 386 12.38 -39.73 -5.02
N ASN A 387 11.97 -40.89 -5.59
CA ASN A 387 10.55 -41.23 -5.78
C ASN A 387 9.72 -40.11 -6.39
N ILE A 388 10.13 -39.60 -7.54
CA ILE A 388 9.54 -38.42 -8.19
C ILE A 388 8.13 -38.72 -8.68
N ASP A 389 7.16 -37.90 -8.27
CA ASP A 389 5.75 -38.01 -8.67
C ASP A 389 5.41 -37.13 -9.88
N VAL A 390 5.99 -35.92 -9.94
CA VAL A 390 5.71 -34.94 -10.99
C VAL A 390 7.01 -34.31 -11.49
N VAL A 391 7.14 -34.14 -12.80
CA VAL A 391 8.26 -33.46 -13.44
C VAL A 391 7.79 -32.21 -14.19
N PHE A 392 8.42 -31.08 -13.92
CA PHE A 392 8.37 -29.90 -14.76
C PHE A 392 9.71 -29.73 -15.47
N HIS A 393 9.70 -29.94 -16.78
CA HIS A 393 10.93 -29.92 -17.58
C HIS A 393 11.09 -28.56 -18.27
N ALA A 394 11.87 -27.66 -17.64
CA ALA A 394 12.16 -26.32 -18.14
C ALA A 394 13.60 -26.12 -18.61
N ALA A 395 14.46 -27.15 -18.48
CA ALA A 395 15.83 -27.10 -18.94
C ALA A 395 15.88 -27.12 -20.48
N ALA A 396 16.45 -26.09 -21.09
CA ALA A 396 16.67 -26.00 -22.53
C ALA A 396 17.62 -24.85 -22.90
N HIS A 397 18.33 -24.98 -24.00
CA HIS A 397 18.98 -23.84 -24.67
C HIS A 397 17.95 -23.08 -25.50
N LYS A 398 17.82 -21.72 -25.27
CA LYS A 398 16.74 -20.91 -25.84
C LYS A 398 17.18 -19.79 -26.78
N HIS A 399 18.47 -19.43 -26.78
CA HIS A 399 18.97 -18.30 -27.58
C HIS A 399 19.13 -18.67 -29.04
N VAL A 400 18.20 -18.18 -29.89
CA VAL A 400 18.19 -18.51 -31.33
C VAL A 400 19.51 -18.20 -32.00
N PRO A 401 20.13 -16.99 -31.91
CA PRO A 401 21.39 -16.71 -32.60
C PRO A 401 22.56 -17.64 -32.20
N LEU A 402 22.58 -18.09 -30.92
CA LEU A 402 23.61 -19.01 -30.44
C LEU A 402 23.37 -20.42 -30.95
N MET A 403 22.12 -20.85 -31.00
CA MET A 403 21.76 -22.18 -31.47
C MET A 403 21.90 -22.36 -32.99
N GLU A 404 21.72 -21.30 -33.77
CA GLU A 404 22.05 -21.28 -35.20
C GLU A 404 23.55 -21.52 -35.45
N LYS A 405 24.42 -21.01 -34.57
CA LYS A 405 25.87 -21.20 -34.66
C LYS A 405 26.35 -22.52 -34.05
N ASN A 406 25.58 -23.17 -33.20
CA ASN A 406 25.92 -24.39 -32.46
C ASN A 406 24.73 -25.37 -32.48
N PRO A 407 24.30 -25.84 -33.65
CA PRO A 407 23.12 -26.70 -33.79
C PRO A 407 23.26 -28.04 -33.06
N GLU A 408 24.47 -28.61 -33.03
CA GLU A 408 24.75 -29.85 -32.32
C GLU A 408 24.52 -29.75 -30.83
N GLU A 409 24.84 -28.62 -30.20
CA GLU A 409 24.59 -28.41 -28.78
C GLU A 409 23.08 -28.22 -28.50
N ALA A 410 22.35 -27.57 -29.42
CA ALA A 410 20.91 -27.50 -29.35
C ALA A 410 20.26 -28.88 -29.39
N VAL A 411 20.71 -29.77 -30.28
CA VAL A 411 20.21 -31.16 -30.40
C VAL A 411 20.58 -31.97 -29.16
N LYS A 412 21.86 -31.96 -28.74
CA LYS A 412 22.31 -32.70 -27.56
C LYS A 412 21.56 -32.32 -26.30
N ASN A 413 21.41 -31.03 -26.07
CA ASN A 413 20.75 -30.55 -24.84
C ASN A 413 19.23 -30.65 -24.93
N ASN A 414 18.62 -30.06 -25.96
CA ASN A 414 17.16 -29.97 -26.01
C ASN A 414 16.53 -31.32 -26.36
N VAL A 415 17.02 -32.02 -27.42
CA VAL A 415 16.40 -33.25 -27.89
C VAL A 415 16.79 -34.43 -27.01
N PHE A 416 18.10 -34.75 -26.92
CA PHE A 416 18.55 -35.91 -26.15
C PHE A 416 18.40 -35.73 -24.66
N GLY A 417 18.58 -34.46 -24.14
CA GLY A 417 18.30 -34.15 -22.74
C GLY A 417 16.85 -34.38 -22.38
N THR A 418 15.91 -33.91 -23.22
CA THR A 418 14.48 -34.17 -23.02
C THR A 418 14.15 -35.66 -23.08
N LEU A 419 14.73 -36.38 -24.05
CA LEU A 419 14.53 -37.82 -24.18
C LEU A 419 14.97 -38.56 -22.91
N ASN A 420 16.15 -38.25 -22.36
CA ASN A 420 16.65 -38.85 -21.12
C ASN A 420 15.67 -38.68 -19.97
N VAL A 421 15.21 -37.43 -19.74
CA VAL A 421 14.29 -37.11 -18.62
C VAL A 421 12.93 -37.80 -18.85
N ALA A 422 12.42 -37.83 -20.09
CA ALA A 422 11.15 -38.47 -20.42
C ALA A 422 11.20 -40.02 -20.27
N GLU A 423 12.25 -40.68 -20.77
CA GLU A 423 12.42 -42.11 -20.59
C GLU A 423 12.55 -42.53 -19.13
N LEU A 424 13.33 -41.77 -18.33
CA LEU A 424 13.46 -42.03 -16.91
C LEU A 424 12.12 -41.77 -16.18
N SER A 425 11.37 -40.73 -16.57
CA SER A 425 10.04 -40.51 -16.03
C SER A 425 9.09 -41.67 -16.28
N SER A 426 9.12 -42.26 -17.48
CA SER A 426 8.37 -43.47 -17.81
C SER A 426 8.86 -44.70 -17.05
N LYS A 427 10.19 -44.92 -17.00
CA LYS A 427 10.81 -46.05 -16.29
C LYS A 427 10.45 -46.07 -14.80
N TYR A 428 10.50 -44.89 -14.14
CA TYR A 428 10.22 -44.74 -12.71
C TYR A 428 8.76 -44.41 -12.40
N LYS A 429 7.86 -44.54 -13.41
CA LYS A 429 6.40 -44.39 -13.26
C LYS A 429 5.99 -43.06 -12.65
N VAL A 430 6.63 -41.97 -13.06
CA VAL A 430 6.21 -40.61 -12.72
C VAL A 430 4.76 -40.43 -13.15
N LYS A 431 3.93 -39.81 -12.29
CA LYS A 431 2.51 -39.61 -12.57
C LYS A 431 2.28 -38.63 -13.72
N ARG A 432 2.99 -37.50 -13.70
CA ARG A 432 2.85 -36.41 -14.68
C ARG A 432 4.18 -35.82 -15.08
N PHE A 433 4.31 -35.55 -16.36
CA PHE A 433 5.46 -34.88 -16.96
C PHE A 433 4.99 -33.68 -17.77
N VAL A 434 5.43 -32.45 -17.39
CA VAL A 434 5.07 -31.22 -18.08
C VAL A 434 6.30 -30.65 -18.79
N GLN A 435 6.26 -30.68 -20.13
CA GLN A 435 7.28 -30.08 -20.99
C GLN A 435 7.03 -28.60 -21.19
N ILE A 436 7.96 -27.77 -20.82
CA ILE A 436 7.93 -26.35 -21.17
C ILE A 436 8.36 -26.19 -22.63
N SER A 437 7.49 -25.68 -23.48
CA SER A 437 7.72 -25.45 -24.91
C SER A 437 7.52 -23.95 -25.27
N THR A 438 7.54 -23.62 -26.54
CA THR A 438 7.51 -22.27 -27.07
C THR A 438 6.60 -22.17 -28.29
N ASP A 439 6.08 -20.99 -28.57
CA ASP A 439 5.40 -20.63 -29.81
C ASP A 439 6.25 -20.89 -31.06
N LYS A 440 7.58 -20.80 -30.95
CA LYS A 440 8.53 -21.04 -32.05
C LYS A 440 8.61 -22.51 -32.50
N ALA A 441 7.99 -23.41 -31.74
CA ALA A 441 7.86 -24.83 -32.10
C ALA A 441 6.68 -25.12 -33.04
N VAL A 442 5.78 -24.13 -33.30
CA VAL A 442 4.57 -24.33 -34.13
C VAL A 442 4.95 -24.57 -35.61
N ASN A 443 5.66 -23.62 -36.19
CA ASN A 443 6.20 -23.72 -37.56
C ASN A 443 7.67 -23.26 -37.47
N PRO A 444 8.59 -24.15 -37.08
CA PRO A 444 9.96 -23.77 -36.74
C PRO A 444 10.72 -23.27 -37.97
N THR A 445 11.21 -22.04 -37.89
CA THR A 445 12.06 -21.41 -38.90
C THR A 445 13.51 -21.30 -38.46
N ASN A 446 13.86 -21.86 -37.31
CA ASN A 446 15.18 -21.81 -36.69
C ASN A 446 15.48 -23.11 -35.92
N ILE A 447 16.77 -23.38 -35.69
CA ILE A 447 17.27 -24.58 -35.02
C ILE A 447 16.66 -24.78 -33.64
N MET A 448 16.61 -23.72 -32.82
CA MET A 448 16.02 -23.78 -31.47
C MET A 448 14.56 -24.21 -31.53
N GLY A 449 13.76 -23.59 -32.39
CA GLY A 449 12.33 -23.94 -32.57
C GLY A 449 12.17 -25.38 -33.09
N ALA A 450 13.02 -25.84 -34.04
CA ALA A 450 13.01 -27.18 -34.55
C ALA A 450 13.34 -28.22 -33.47
N THR A 451 14.35 -27.97 -32.63
CA THR A 451 14.66 -28.86 -31.50
C THR A 451 13.52 -28.96 -30.50
N LYS A 452 12.84 -27.82 -30.18
CA LYS A 452 11.66 -27.82 -29.29
C LYS A 452 10.49 -28.57 -29.91
N ARG A 453 10.29 -28.47 -31.24
CA ARG A 453 9.28 -29.29 -31.96
C ARG A 453 9.55 -30.76 -31.83
N ILE A 454 10.81 -31.19 -31.99
CA ILE A 454 11.20 -32.60 -31.80
C ILE A 454 10.93 -33.05 -30.35
N CYS A 455 11.23 -32.19 -29.35
CA CYS A 455 10.90 -32.50 -27.96
C CYS A 455 9.38 -32.75 -27.79
N GLU A 456 8.52 -31.93 -28.38
CA GLU A 456 7.06 -32.14 -28.33
C GLU A 456 6.66 -33.49 -28.98
N MET A 457 7.28 -33.87 -30.09
CA MET A 457 7.03 -35.16 -30.73
C MET A 457 7.45 -36.33 -29.84
N ILE A 458 8.60 -36.22 -29.14
CA ILE A 458 9.03 -37.18 -28.13
C ILE A 458 7.97 -37.32 -27.04
N ILE A 459 7.50 -36.20 -26.47
CA ILE A 459 6.48 -36.19 -25.42
C ILE A 459 5.17 -36.82 -25.88
N GLN A 460 4.73 -36.54 -27.10
CA GLN A 460 3.54 -37.16 -27.70
C GLN A 460 3.70 -38.67 -27.87
N LEU A 461 4.91 -39.16 -28.30
CA LEU A 461 5.19 -40.56 -28.42
C LEU A 461 5.22 -41.26 -27.07
N MET A 462 5.88 -40.64 -26.08
CA MET A 462 5.96 -41.16 -24.71
C MET A 462 4.58 -41.25 -24.06
N ASN A 463 3.69 -40.28 -24.29
CA ASN A 463 2.33 -40.31 -23.78
C ASN A 463 1.50 -41.50 -24.30
N LYS A 464 1.78 -41.95 -25.53
CA LYS A 464 1.07 -43.11 -26.10
C LYS A 464 1.55 -44.45 -25.53
N ASN A 465 2.81 -44.51 -25.08
CA ASN A 465 3.51 -45.77 -24.76
C ASN A 465 3.84 -45.91 -23.27
N SER A 466 3.38 -45.02 -22.40
CA SER A 466 3.71 -44.99 -20.98
C SER A 466 2.47 -44.79 -20.11
N SER A 467 2.54 -45.22 -18.85
CA SER A 467 1.55 -44.89 -17.82
C SER A 467 1.69 -43.48 -17.26
N THR A 468 2.78 -42.78 -17.56
CA THR A 468 3.00 -41.38 -17.22
C THR A 468 2.19 -40.48 -18.13
N GLU A 469 1.46 -39.51 -17.57
CA GLU A 469 0.77 -38.48 -18.33
C GLU A 469 1.77 -37.43 -18.81
N PHE A 470 2.03 -37.35 -20.12
CA PHE A 470 2.95 -36.38 -20.72
C PHE A 470 2.20 -35.26 -21.39
N VAL A 471 2.54 -34.02 -21.00
CA VAL A 471 1.91 -32.80 -21.53
C VAL A 471 2.99 -31.82 -21.98
N ALA A 472 2.77 -31.11 -23.08
CA ALA A 472 3.60 -29.99 -23.53
C ALA A 472 2.80 -28.69 -23.47
N VAL A 473 3.39 -27.63 -22.87
CA VAL A 473 2.78 -26.31 -22.74
C VAL A 473 3.57 -25.31 -23.56
N ARG A 474 2.91 -24.63 -24.49
CA ARG A 474 3.48 -23.56 -25.34
C ARG A 474 3.11 -22.20 -24.83
N PHE A 475 4.06 -21.27 -24.83
CA PHE A 475 3.80 -19.84 -24.60
C PHE A 475 4.80 -18.98 -25.36
N GLY A 476 4.48 -17.70 -25.52
CA GLY A 476 5.31 -16.71 -26.20
C GLY A 476 6.45 -16.19 -25.34
N ASN A 477 6.93 -14.99 -25.65
CA ASN A 477 8.01 -14.38 -24.91
C ASN A 477 7.55 -13.98 -23.50
N VAL A 478 8.35 -14.39 -22.50
CA VAL A 478 8.14 -13.99 -21.09
C VAL A 478 8.88 -12.69 -20.85
N LEU A 479 8.13 -11.67 -20.45
CA LEU A 479 8.67 -10.34 -20.15
C LEU A 479 9.65 -10.41 -18.98
N GLY A 480 10.72 -9.62 -19.07
CA GLY A 480 11.70 -9.53 -17.99
C GLY A 480 12.54 -10.80 -17.74
N SER A 481 12.39 -11.87 -18.55
CA SER A 481 13.21 -13.09 -18.40
C SER A 481 14.68 -12.83 -18.76
N ASN A 482 15.60 -13.53 -18.08
CA ASN A 482 17.05 -13.42 -18.34
C ASN A 482 17.37 -13.62 -19.82
N GLY A 483 18.15 -12.69 -20.41
CA GLY A 483 18.50 -12.70 -21.83
C GLY A 483 17.32 -12.40 -22.77
N SER A 484 16.19 -11.90 -22.28
CA SER A 484 15.12 -11.35 -23.12
C SER A 484 15.45 -9.92 -23.59
N VAL A 485 14.66 -9.45 -24.56
CA VAL A 485 14.89 -8.16 -25.22
C VAL A 485 14.80 -6.98 -24.26
N ILE A 486 13.94 -7.03 -23.25
CA ILE A 486 13.70 -5.89 -22.33
C ILE A 486 14.91 -5.58 -21.44
N PRO A 487 15.51 -6.53 -20.71
CA PRO A 487 16.75 -6.29 -19.99
C PRO A 487 17.87 -5.77 -20.88
N LEU A 488 18.00 -6.31 -22.09
CA LEU A 488 18.98 -5.86 -23.06
C LEU A 488 18.75 -4.39 -23.47
N PHE A 489 17.51 -4.01 -23.78
CA PHE A 489 17.16 -2.64 -24.14
C PHE A 489 17.41 -1.68 -22.97
N LYS A 490 17.03 -2.06 -21.74
CA LYS A 490 17.32 -1.25 -20.54
C LYS A 490 18.82 -1.00 -20.37
N GLU A 491 19.65 -2.01 -20.60
CA GLU A 491 21.09 -1.88 -20.52
C GLU A 491 21.67 -1.01 -21.63
N GLN A 492 21.21 -1.22 -22.87
CA GLN A 492 21.62 -0.39 -24.01
C GLN A 492 21.23 1.08 -23.81
N ILE A 493 20.00 1.37 -23.34
CA ILE A 493 19.56 2.73 -23.04
C ILE A 493 20.42 3.34 -21.94
N LYS A 494 20.68 2.59 -20.86
CA LYS A 494 21.54 3.05 -19.75
C LYS A 494 22.96 3.43 -20.22
N ASN A 495 23.47 2.74 -21.23
CA ASN A 495 24.80 2.98 -21.82
C ASN A 495 24.79 4.00 -22.97
N GLY A 496 23.69 4.73 -23.19
CA GLY A 496 23.56 5.78 -24.19
C GLY A 496 23.11 5.32 -25.59
N GLY A 497 22.69 4.06 -25.76
CA GLY A 497 22.20 3.51 -27.01
C GLY A 497 23.30 3.13 -28.01
N PRO A 498 22.96 2.83 -29.27
CA PRO A 498 21.61 2.63 -29.80
C PRO A 498 20.95 1.34 -29.33
N VAL A 499 19.60 1.29 -29.39
CA VAL A 499 18.83 0.07 -29.11
C VAL A 499 18.81 -0.83 -30.35
N THR A 500 19.15 -2.11 -30.18
CA THR A 500 19.19 -3.08 -31.27
C THR A 500 17.80 -3.63 -31.55
N VAL A 501 17.22 -3.28 -32.70
CA VAL A 501 15.95 -3.86 -33.20
C VAL A 501 16.27 -4.87 -34.29
N THR A 502 15.81 -6.12 -34.14
CA THR A 502 16.13 -7.23 -35.05
C THR A 502 15.05 -7.55 -36.07
N HIS A 503 13.89 -7.00 -36.01
CA HIS A 503 12.74 -6.99 -36.95
C HIS A 503 11.46 -6.70 -36.18
#